data_428523ff3e3d3e10078e7e7ca5af5d4a
#
_entry.id   428523ff3e3d3e10078e7e7ca5af5d4a
#
_cell.length_a   1.000
_cell.length_b   1.000
_cell.length_c   1.000
_cell.angle_alpha   90.00
_cell.angle_beta   90.00
_cell.angle_gamma   90.00
#
_symmetry.space_group_name_H-M   'P 1'
#
loop_
_entity.id
_entity.type
_entity.pdbx_description
1 polymer ?
#
loop_
_entity_poly.entity_id
_entity_poly.type
_entity_poly.pdbx_seq_one_letter_code
_entity_poly.pdbx_strand_id
1 'polypeptide(L)'
;YLYADYFLARKMASDERMDIMKLLGKELGEQHRINLYTPNPTPGLAGVNNCGPIDYYDDMPYVFRNSKINLNITLRSIKSGIPLRGMDIMGAGGFLMSNYQEDFFDFFVPGEDMVLYESEEDLICKCRYYLDHDDEREAIARSGSEKIAEHHTYDVRFNEIFNIVFN
;
A
#
# COMPACT_ATOMS: atom_id res chain seq x y z
N TYR A 1 -3.57 -22.12 21.73
CA TYR A 1 -3.70 -22.16 20.26
C TYR A 1 -3.72 -20.76 19.63
N LEU A 2 -4.51 -19.80 20.10
CA LEU A 2 -4.60 -18.42 19.57
C LEU A 2 -3.24 -17.69 19.48
N TYR A 3 -2.33 -17.89 20.43
CA TYR A 3 -1.02 -17.25 20.43
C TYR A 3 -0.09 -17.82 19.35
N ALA A 4 -0.12 -19.11 19.09
CA ALA A 4 0.73 -19.75 18.09
C ALA A 4 0.35 -19.29 16.68
N ASP A 5 -0.95 -19.26 16.38
CA ASP A 5 -1.47 -18.78 15.09
C ASP A 5 -1.13 -17.32 14.84
N TYR A 6 -1.25 -16.46 15.85
CA TYR A 6 -0.91 -15.05 15.75
C TYR A 6 0.59 -14.82 15.50
N PHE A 7 1.45 -15.54 16.25
CA PHE A 7 2.90 -15.42 16.04
C PHE A 7 3.33 -15.96 14.68
N LEU A 8 2.77 -17.08 14.26
CA LEU A 8 3.07 -17.68 12.97
C LEU A 8 2.62 -16.76 11.82
N ALA A 9 1.41 -16.23 11.88
CA ALA A 9 0.88 -15.32 10.87
C ALA A 9 1.74 -14.03 10.75
N ARG A 10 2.17 -13.46 11.89
CA ARG A 10 3.06 -12.27 11.87
C ARG A 10 4.43 -12.60 11.29
N LYS A 11 5.00 -13.74 11.63
CA LYS A 11 6.30 -14.16 11.10
C LYS A 11 6.22 -14.39 9.59
N MET A 12 5.24 -15.16 9.13
CA MET A 12 5.04 -15.42 7.70
C MET A 12 4.84 -14.13 6.92
N ALA A 13 4.08 -13.18 7.45
CA ALA A 13 3.88 -11.88 6.83
C ALA A 13 5.15 -11.02 6.78
N SER A 14 6.00 -11.11 7.81
CA SER A 14 7.30 -10.44 7.81
C SER A 14 8.22 -11.05 6.77
N ASP A 15 8.26 -12.38 6.70
CA ASP A 15 9.08 -13.11 5.73
C ASP A 15 8.61 -12.81 4.29
N GLU A 16 7.31 -12.82 4.01
CA GLU A 16 6.73 -12.46 2.71
C GLU A 16 7.08 -11.04 2.28
N ARG A 17 6.96 -10.07 3.20
CA ARG A 17 7.37 -8.68 2.92
C ARG A 17 8.86 -8.58 2.58
N MET A 18 9.70 -9.29 3.30
CA MET A 18 11.14 -9.31 3.04
C MET A 18 11.47 -9.96 1.70
N ASP A 19 10.76 -11.01 1.31
CA ASP A 19 10.98 -11.69 0.03
C ASP A 19 10.52 -10.81 -1.15
N ILE A 20 9.39 -10.13 -1.02
CA ILE A 20 8.95 -9.11 -1.99
C ILE A 20 9.97 -7.97 -2.10
N MET A 21 10.50 -7.46 -0.99
CA MET A 21 11.51 -6.41 -1.02
C MET A 21 12.84 -6.86 -1.67
N LYS A 22 13.27 -8.10 -1.45
CA LYS A 22 14.43 -8.69 -2.14
C LYS A 22 14.17 -8.81 -3.64
N LEU A 23 12.99 -9.27 -4.02
CA LEU A 23 12.59 -9.39 -5.42
C LEU A 23 12.61 -8.02 -6.12
N LEU A 24 11.97 -7.01 -5.52
CA LEU A 24 11.97 -5.64 -6.05
C LEU A 24 13.39 -5.08 -6.17
N GLY A 25 14.21 -5.26 -5.14
CA GLY A 25 15.61 -4.82 -5.15
C GLY A 25 16.43 -5.47 -6.28
N LYS A 26 16.22 -6.77 -6.50
CA LYS A 26 16.87 -7.53 -7.58
C LYS A 26 16.41 -7.09 -8.97
N GLU A 27 15.10 -6.94 -9.17
CA GLU A 27 14.49 -6.74 -10.48
C GLU A 27 14.48 -5.28 -10.94
N LEU A 28 14.45 -4.33 -9.98
CA LEU A 28 14.26 -2.91 -10.26
C LEU A 28 15.31 -2.00 -9.61
N GLY A 29 16.06 -2.49 -8.63
CA GLY A 29 16.95 -1.66 -7.79
C GLY A 29 18.15 -1.05 -8.50
N GLU A 30 18.56 -1.58 -9.67
CA GLU A 30 19.62 -0.98 -10.50
C GLU A 30 19.14 0.26 -11.28
N GLN A 31 17.87 0.30 -11.65
CA GLN A 31 17.30 1.34 -12.50
C GLN A 31 16.44 2.35 -11.73
N HIS A 32 15.90 1.92 -10.60
CA HIS A 32 14.95 2.70 -9.81
C HIS A 32 15.34 2.75 -8.34
N ARG A 33 15.05 3.89 -7.71
CA ARG A 33 15.27 4.07 -6.28
C ARG A 33 14.12 3.44 -5.49
N ILE A 34 14.42 2.42 -4.69
CA ILE A 34 13.46 1.74 -3.82
C ILE A 34 13.75 2.13 -2.38
N ASN A 35 12.81 2.78 -1.71
CA ASN A 35 12.94 3.23 -0.33
C ASN A 35 12.07 2.39 0.60
N LEU A 36 12.65 1.95 1.70
CA LEU A 36 11.97 1.27 2.79
C LEU A 36 12.11 2.10 4.06
N TYR A 37 10.99 2.50 4.66
CA TYR A 37 10.98 3.25 5.91
C TYR A 37 10.67 2.32 7.07
N THR A 38 11.69 1.97 7.84
CA THR A 38 11.58 1.07 8.99
C THR A 38 12.70 1.34 10.00
N PRO A 39 12.41 1.29 11.32
CA PRO A 39 13.44 1.38 12.34
C PRO A 39 14.31 0.11 12.44
N ASN A 40 13.86 -0.99 11.82
CA ASN A 40 14.55 -2.28 11.91
C ASN A 40 15.71 -2.35 10.90
N PRO A 41 16.87 -2.91 11.31
CA PRO A 41 17.93 -3.22 10.37
C PRO A 41 17.46 -4.20 9.30
N THR A 42 17.85 -3.97 8.05
CA THR A 42 17.48 -4.81 6.91
C THR A 42 18.73 -5.38 6.21
N PRO A 43 19.53 -6.19 6.90
CA PRO A 43 20.73 -6.79 6.29
C PRO A 43 20.33 -7.69 5.11
N GLY A 44 21.06 -7.57 4.00
CA GLY A 44 20.85 -8.42 2.83
C GLY A 44 19.77 -7.97 1.86
N LEU A 45 19.19 -6.77 2.02
CA LEU A 45 18.33 -6.13 1.01
C LEU A 45 19.20 -5.36 0.01
N ALA A 46 19.73 -6.05 -1.00
CA ALA A 46 20.40 -5.39 -2.11
C ALA A 46 19.39 -4.61 -2.98
N GLY A 47 19.79 -3.43 -3.45
CA GLY A 47 18.93 -2.60 -4.32
C GLY A 47 17.78 -1.86 -3.61
N VAL A 48 17.68 -1.97 -2.27
CA VAL A 48 16.67 -1.28 -1.45
C VAL A 48 17.36 -0.41 -0.40
N ASN A 49 16.95 0.85 -0.32
CA ASN A 49 17.47 1.80 0.66
C ASN A 49 16.62 1.74 1.95
N ASN A 50 17.21 1.36 3.05
CA ASN A 50 16.56 1.56 4.35
C ASN A 50 16.76 3.02 4.77
N CYS A 51 15.68 3.79 4.75
CA CYS A 51 15.67 5.22 5.09
C CYS A 51 15.49 5.48 6.60
N GLY A 52 15.40 4.42 7.41
CA GLY A 52 15.12 4.55 8.84
C GLY A 52 13.66 4.83 9.17
N PRO A 53 13.36 5.18 10.43
CA PRO A 53 12.03 5.60 10.84
C PRO A 53 11.67 6.97 10.24
N ILE A 54 10.38 7.18 10.05
CA ILE A 54 9.82 8.45 9.55
C ILE A 54 8.61 8.82 10.40
N ASP A 55 8.35 10.11 10.60
CA ASP A 55 7.12 10.55 11.23
C ASP A 55 5.92 10.23 10.34
N TYR A 56 4.91 9.61 10.97
CA TYR A 56 3.77 9.08 10.24
C TYR A 56 2.78 10.17 9.81
N TYR A 57 2.65 11.21 10.61
CA TYR A 57 1.66 12.26 10.38
C TYR A 57 2.24 13.45 9.60
N ASP A 58 3.47 13.82 9.93
CA ASP A 58 4.08 15.01 9.36
C ASP A 58 4.82 14.72 8.04
N ASP A 59 5.59 13.62 7.98
CA ASP A 59 6.48 13.37 6.83
C ASP A 59 5.97 12.31 5.85
N MET A 60 5.29 11.26 6.35
CA MET A 60 4.87 10.14 5.51
C MET A 60 3.91 10.54 4.38
N PRO A 61 2.94 11.47 4.56
CA PRO A 61 2.08 11.92 3.46
C PRO A 61 2.86 12.53 2.29
N TYR A 62 3.95 13.24 2.56
CA TYR A 62 4.84 13.77 1.51
C TYR A 62 5.56 12.65 0.76
N VAL A 63 5.97 11.60 1.48
CA VAL A 63 6.58 10.42 0.84
C VAL A 63 5.58 9.75 -0.07
N PHE A 64 4.35 9.53 0.39
CA PHE A 64 3.30 8.91 -0.44
C PHE A 64 3.03 9.69 -1.70
N ARG A 65 2.87 11.00 -1.58
CA ARG A 65 2.57 11.88 -2.72
C ARG A 65 3.71 11.96 -3.73
N ASN A 66 4.96 11.92 -3.27
CA ASN A 66 6.15 12.09 -4.12
C ASN A 66 6.77 10.77 -4.59
N SER A 67 6.22 9.64 -4.21
CA SER A 67 6.65 8.33 -4.70
C SER A 67 5.84 7.95 -5.95
N LYS A 68 6.52 7.47 -7.00
CA LYS A 68 5.84 6.98 -8.20
C LYS A 68 4.89 5.82 -7.88
N ILE A 69 5.33 4.89 -7.05
CA ILE A 69 4.54 3.73 -6.63
C ILE A 69 4.66 3.60 -5.11
N ASN A 70 3.53 3.50 -4.43
CA ASN A 70 3.46 3.16 -3.02
C ASN A 70 2.92 1.74 -2.88
N LEU A 71 3.75 0.85 -2.34
CA LEU A 71 3.41 -0.55 -2.19
C LEU A 71 2.78 -0.81 -0.83
N ASN A 72 1.60 -1.41 -0.82
CA ASN A 72 0.97 -1.98 0.36
C ASN A 72 1.01 -3.51 0.27
N ILE A 73 1.53 -4.16 1.32
CA ILE A 73 1.56 -5.61 1.45
C ILE A 73 0.76 -5.96 2.70
N THR A 74 -0.50 -6.34 2.50
CA THR A 74 -1.39 -6.74 3.58
C THR A 74 -1.05 -8.13 4.07
N LEU A 75 -1.13 -8.34 5.37
CA LEU A 75 -0.94 -9.65 5.98
C LEU A 75 -2.01 -10.64 5.50
N ARG A 76 -1.62 -11.84 5.10
CA ARG A 76 -2.57 -12.92 4.73
C ARG A 76 -3.55 -13.32 5.82
N SER A 77 -3.26 -13.00 7.08
CA SER A 77 -4.17 -13.21 8.20
C SER A 77 -5.33 -12.22 8.25
N ILE A 78 -5.21 -11.09 7.57
CA ILE A 78 -6.28 -10.09 7.41
C ILE A 78 -7.14 -10.54 6.24
N LYS A 79 -8.26 -11.18 6.54
CA LYS A 79 -9.17 -11.73 5.53
C LYS A 79 -10.24 -10.75 5.09
N SER A 80 -10.49 -9.73 5.89
CA SER A 80 -11.49 -8.70 5.63
C SER A 80 -11.02 -7.33 6.13
N GLY A 81 -11.55 -6.28 5.52
CA GLY A 81 -11.21 -4.87 5.79
C GLY A 81 -10.12 -4.32 4.87
N ILE A 82 -10.27 -3.05 4.55
CA ILE A 82 -9.26 -2.31 3.79
C ILE A 82 -8.15 -1.87 4.74
N PRO A 83 -6.87 -2.11 4.42
CA PRO A 83 -5.76 -1.64 5.23
C PRO A 83 -5.74 -0.11 5.31
N LEU A 84 -5.64 0.44 6.53
CA LEU A 84 -5.53 1.89 6.73
C LEU A 84 -4.41 2.52 5.88
N ARG A 85 -3.31 1.80 5.71
CA ARG A 85 -2.20 2.23 4.85
C ARG A 85 -2.65 2.51 3.41
N GLY A 86 -3.56 1.71 2.85
CA GLY A 86 -4.12 1.95 1.52
C GLY A 86 -4.90 3.25 1.46
N MET A 87 -5.73 3.50 2.48
CA MET A 87 -6.49 4.75 2.62
C MET A 87 -5.57 5.97 2.78
N ASP A 88 -4.50 5.84 3.59
CA ASP A 88 -3.54 6.92 3.82
C ASP A 88 -2.76 7.28 2.55
N ILE A 89 -2.33 6.27 1.78
CA ILE A 89 -1.62 6.48 0.50
C ILE A 89 -2.51 7.24 -0.48
N MET A 90 -3.73 6.77 -0.71
CA MET A 90 -4.68 7.42 -1.63
C MET A 90 -5.10 8.80 -1.11
N GLY A 91 -5.39 8.92 0.19
CA GLY A 91 -5.74 10.20 0.82
C GLY A 91 -4.65 11.26 0.72
N ALA A 92 -3.38 10.86 0.72
CA ALA A 92 -2.25 11.75 0.48
C ALA A 92 -2.04 12.09 -1.01
N GLY A 93 -2.81 11.52 -1.94
CA GLY A 93 -2.66 11.68 -3.38
C GLY A 93 -1.57 10.79 -3.99
N GLY A 94 -1.19 9.72 -3.31
CA GLY A 94 -0.20 8.75 -3.79
C GLY A 94 -0.83 7.64 -4.61
N PHE A 95 -0.10 7.13 -5.61
CA PHE A 95 -0.49 5.94 -6.35
C PHE A 95 -0.33 4.69 -5.48
N LEU A 96 -1.43 3.98 -5.24
CA LEU A 96 -1.47 2.76 -4.45
C LEU A 96 -1.36 1.52 -5.34
N MET A 97 -0.39 0.64 -5.03
CA MET A 97 -0.33 -0.72 -5.53
C MET A 97 -0.39 -1.68 -4.32
N SER A 98 -1.39 -2.55 -4.28
CA SER A 98 -1.61 -3.47 -3.15
C SER A 98 -1.71 -4.92 -3.63
N ASN A 99 -1.32 -5.87 -2.77
CA ASN A 99 -1.71 -7.25 -3.00
C ASN A 99 -3.24 -7.38 -2.98
N TYR A 100 -3.74 -8.41 -3.67
CA TYR A 100 -5.18 -8.67 -3.78
C TYR A 100 -5.86 -8.72 -2.41
N GLN A 101 -6.95 -7.95 -2.28
CA GLN A 101 -7.86 -7.92 -1.14
C GLN A 101 -9.26 -7.69 -1.70
N GLU A 102 -10.18 -8.59 -1.41
CA GLU A 102 -11.56 -8.57 -1.94
C GLU A 102 -12.31 -7.29 -1.55
N ASP A 103 -12.12 -6.82 -0.32
CA ASP A 103 -12.86 -5.68 0.23
C ASP A 103 -12.53 -4.33 -0.45
N PHE A 104 -11.47 -4.26 -1.26
CA PHE A 104 -11.24 -3.06 -2.08
C PHE A 104 -12.34 -2.86 -3.13
N PHE A 105 -12.91 -3.93 -3.66
CA PHE A 105 -13.94 -3.87 -4.69
C PHE A 105 -15.27 -3.28 -4.21
N ASP A 106 -15.50 -3.26 -2.89
CA ASP A 106 -16.70 -2.65 -2.31
C ASP A 106 -16.67 -1.11 -2.41
N PHE A 107 -15.49 -0.51 -2.54
CA PHE A 107 -15.31 0.93 -2.47
C PHE A 107 -14.50 1.52 -3.61
N PHE A 108 -13.66 0.73 -4.26
CA PHE A 108 -12.72 1.18 -5.29
C PHE A 108 -12.79 0.29 -6.53
N VAL A 109 -12.43 0.85 -7.67
CA VAL A 109 -12.32 0.14 -8.94
C VAL A 109 -10.84 -0.10 -9.25
N PRO A 110 -10.32 -1.32 -9.11
CA PRO A 110 -8.94 -1.62 -9.49
C PRO A 110 -8.67 -1.30 -10.96
N GLY A 111 -7.57 -0.60 -11.22
CA GLY A 111 -7.21 -0.07 -12.53
C GLY A 111 -7.69 1.36 -12.78
N GLU A 112 -8.63 1.88 -11.97
CA GLU A 112 -9.13 3.26 -12.07
C GLU A 112 -8.76 4.10 -10.83
N ASP A 113 -8.89 3.54 -9.61
CA ASP A 113 -8.66 4.23 -8.34
C ASP A 113 -7.37 3.79 -7.65
N MET A 114 -6.96 2.56 -7.91
CA MET A 114 -5.76 1.92 -7.36
C MET A 114 -5.42 0.68 -8.17
N VAL A 115 -4.29 0.04 -7.88
CA VAL A 115 -3.85 -1.17 -8.60
C VAL A 115 -3.70 -2.33 -7.62
N LEU A 116 -4.22 -3.50 -8.00
CA LEU A 116 -4.00 -4.75 -7.29
C LEU A 116 -2.99 -5.63 -8.04
N TYR A 117 -2.18 -6.39 -7.31
CA TYR A 117 -1.36 -7.47 -7.87
C TYR A 117 -1.70 -8.79 -7.19
N GLU A 118 -1.58 -9.91 -7.94
CA GLU A 118 -1.99 -11.23 -7.49
C GLU A 118 -0.80 -12.18 -7.29
N SER A 119 0.33 -11.92 -7.96
CA SER A 119 1.56 -12.71 -7.85
C SER A 119 2.82 -11.82 -7.87
N GLU A 120 3.97 -12.41 -7.58
CA GLU A 120 5.26 -11.73 -7.67
C GLU A 120 5.57 -11.30 -9.12
N GLU A 121 5.24 -12.12 -10.09
CA GLU A 121 5.43 -11.81 -11.51
C GLU A 121 4.51 -10.66 -11.93
N ASP A 122 3.26 -10.67 -11.49
CA ASP A 122 2.29 -9.61 -11.77
C ASP A 122 2.73 -8.29 -11.12
N LEU A 123 3.24 -8.34 -9.88
CA LEU A 123 3.82 -7.17 -9.21
C LEU A 123 4.94 -6.54 -10.04
N ILE A 124 5.91 -7.32 -10.50
CA ILE A 124 7.04 -6.81 -11.28
C ILE A 124 6.59 -6.25 -12.64
N CYS A 125 5.68 -6.96 -13.33
CA CYS A 125 5.11 -6.49 -14.59
C CYS A 125 4.41 -5.13 -14.40
N LYS A 126 3.55 -5.01 -13.39
CA LYS A 126 2.83 -3.77 -13.09
C LYS A 126 3.76 -2.65 -12.62
N CYS A 127 4.78 -2.96 -11.80
CA CYS A 127 5.77 -1.97 -11.43
C CYS A 127 6.48 -1.40 -12.67
N ARG A 128 6.97 -2.23 -13.57
CA ARG A 128 7.62 -1.78 -14.82
C ARG A 128 6.67 -0.96 -15.66
N TYR A 129 5.45 -1.42 -15.84
CA TYR A 129 4.43 -0.72 -16.62
C TYR A 129 4.18 0.69 -16.08
N TYR A 130 3.82 0.81 -14.81
CA TYR A 130 3.47 2.11 -14.20
C TYR A 130 4.67 3.03 -13.92
N LEU A 131 5.90 2.52 -13.93
CA LEU A 131 7.10 3.35 -13.89
C LEU A 131 7.33 4.09 -15.22
N ASP A 132 6.86 3.52 -16.34
CA ASP A 132 6.99 4.08 -17.68
C ASP A 132 5.73 4.84 -18.16
N HIS A 133 4.58 4.70 -17.46
CA HIS A 133 3.28 5.30 -17.82
C HIS A 133 2.85 6.33 -16.77
N ASP A 134 3.56 7.47 -16.73
CA ASP A 134 3.35 8.52 -15.72
C ASP A 134 1.92 9.08 -15.77
N ASP A 135 1.39 9.38 -16.96
CA ASP A 135 0.06 9.98 -17.13
C ASP A 135 -1.06 9.09 -16.59
N GLU A 136 -1.00 7.77 -16.87
CA GLU A 136 -1.99 6.80 -16.38
C GLU A 136 -1.88 6.63 -14.87
N ARG A 137 -0.65 6.51 -14.36
CA ARG A 137 -0.39 6.40 -12.92
C ARG A 137 -0.93 7.61 -12.15
N GLU A 138 -0.70 8.83 -12.66
CA GLU A 138 -1.18 10.06 -12.04
C GLU A 138 -2.72 10.19 -12.11
N ALA A 139 -3.33 9.71 -13.20
CA ALA A 139 -4.79 9.67 -13.31
C ALA A 139 -5.40 8.74 -12.26
N ILE A 140 -4.86 7.54 -12.09
CA ILE A 140 -5.28 6.56 -11.07
C ILE A 140 -5.09 7.15 -9.66
N ALA A 141 -3.94 7.75 -9.36
CA ALA A 141 -3.68 8.35 -8.05
C ALA A 141 -4.67 9.47 -7.72
N ARG A 142 -5.01 10.29 -8.73
CA ARG A 142 -6.00 11.36 -8.60
C ARG A 142 -7.39 10.79 -8.33
N SER A 143 -7.85 9.82 -9.10
CA SER A 143 -9.17 9.18 -8.93
C SER A 143 -9.31 8.58 -7.54
N GLY A 144 -8.32 7.80 -7.07
CA GLY A 144 -8.31 7.24 -5.73
C GLY A 144 -8.36 8.32 -4.63
N SER A 145 -7.62 9.42 -4.80
CA SER A 145 -7.61 10.53 -3.85
C SER A 145 -8.96 11.26 -3.78
N GLU A 146 -9.57 11.54 -4.93
CA GLU A 146 -10.89 12.17 -5.02
C GLU A 146 -11.94 11.30 -4.33
N LYS A 147 -11.93 10.00 -4.56
CA LYS A 147 -12.85 9.05 -3.93
C LYS A 147 -12.69 8.99 -2.41
N ILE A 148 -11.46 9.04 -1.89
CA ILE A 148 -11.20 9.16 -0.46
C ILE A 148 -11.79 10.46 0.10
N ALA A 149 -11.54 11.59 -0.56
CA ALA A 149 -12.02 12.88 -0.11
C ALA A 149 -13.55 12.98 -0.10
N GLU A 150 -14.24 12.35 -1.06
CA GLU A 150 -15.70 12.39 -1.17
C GLU A 150 -16.40 11.42 -0.21
N HIS A 151 -15.85 10.21 0.00
CA HIS A 151 -16.60 9.13 0.63
C HIS A 151 -15.96 8.54 1.89
N HIS A 152 -14.68 8.84 2.17
CA HIS A 152 -13.93 8.12 3.19
C HIS A 152 -13.25 9.02 4.24
N THR A 153 -13.65 10.30 4.32
CA THR A 153 -13.20 11.17 5.39
C THR A 153 -13.83 10.81 6.74
N TYR A 154 -13.22 11.20 7.83
CA TYR A 154 -13.78 11.01 9.17
C TYR A 154 -15.17 11.66 9.31
N ASP A 155 -15.38 12.85 8.71
CA ASP A 155 -16.67 13.53 8.75
C ASP A 155 -17.78 12.71 8.09
N VAL A 156 -17.51 12.13 6.92
CA VAL A 156 -18.47 11.25 6.23
C VAL A 156 -18.77 10.02 7.09
N ARG A 157 -17.75 9.34 7.61
CA ARG A 157 -17.92 8.13 8.41
C ARG A 157 -18.61 8.38 9.74
N PHE A 158 -18.30 9.46 10.42
CA PHE A 158 -19.01 9.82 11.65
C PHE A 158 -20.49 10.14 11.38
N ASN A 159 -20.80 10.85 10.30
CA ASN A 159 -22.19 11.10 9.93
C ASN A 159 -22.96 9.81 9.63
N GLU A 160 -22.37 8.86 8.93
CA GLU A 160 -22.97 7.53 8.71
C GLU A 160 -23.24 6.80 10.03
N ILE A 161 -22.25 6.74 10.93
CA ILE A 161 -22.39 6.10 12.24
C ILE A 161 -23.50 6.77 13.05
N PHE A 162 -23.52 8.10 13.11
CA PHE A 162 -24.55 8.84 13.85
C PHE A 162 -25.95 8.61 13.28
N ASN A 163 -26.09 8.55 11.96
CA ASN A 163 -27.36 8.22 11.33
C ASN A 163 -27.86 6.81 11.66
N ILE A 164 -26.95 5.83 11.78
CA ILE A 164 -27.32 4.46 12.16
C ILE A 164 -27.69 4.35 13.64
N VAL A 165 -26.98 5.08 14.51
CA VAL A 165 -27.12 4.94 15.97
C VAL A 165 -28.29 5.76 16.52
N PHE A 166 -28.60 6.91 15.92
CA PHE A 166 -29.55 7.88 16.44
C PHE A 166 -30.84 8.04 15.61
N ASN A 167 -30.98 7.35 14.50
CA ASN A 167 -32.20 7.21 13.71
C ASN A 167 -32.70 5.76 13.72
#